data_52e2d2d467d4d2ebfc01addcc689e2cf
#
_entry.id   52e2d2d467d4d2ebfc01addcc689e2cf
#
_cell.length_a   1.000
_cell.length_b   1.000
_cell.length_c   1.000
_cell.angle_alpha   90.00
_cell.angle_beta   90.00
_cell.angle_gamma   90.00
#
_symmetry.space_group_name_H-M   'P 1'
#
loop_
_entity.id
_entity.type
_entity.pdbx_description
1 polymer ?
#
loop_
_entity_poly.entity_id
_entity_poly.type
_entity_poly.pdbx_seq_one_letter_code
_entity_poly.pdbx_strand_id
1 'polypeptide(L)'
;MVAGAEKYLAVQKAQPYGVVYAPVDNKWDWGSNSALLNNLVVLAAGYQLTGRARYRDAVLGGFDYVFGRNALNQSYVTGYGEVNSHNQHSRWYAHELDPTLPNPPVGTLAGGANSSIQDPYAQSKLTGCVGQFCYIDDIQSWSTNELTINWNAPLAWVSAFVADQG
;
A
#
# COMPACT_ATOMS: atom_id res chain seq x y z
N MET A 1 16.20 15.44 -4.73
CA MET A 1 15.91 14.47 -3.66
C MET A 1 15.32 15.17 -2.43
N VAL A 2 16.06 16.04 -1.69
CA VAL A 2 15.58 16.70 -0.45
C VAL A 2 14.26 17.48 -0.67
N ALA A 3 14.13 18.26 -1.74
CA ALA A 3 12.89 18.98 -2.04
C ALA A 3 11.67 18.03 -2.25
N GLY A 4 11.89 16.86 -2.83
CA GLY A 4 10.86 15.81 -2.93
C GLY A 4 10.47 15.26 -1.56
N ALA A 5 11.45 15.00 -0.70
CA ALA A 5 11.19 14.53 0.67
C ALA A 5 10.39 15.57 1.49
N GLU A 6 10.69 16.87 1.38
CA GLU A 6 9.90 17.94 2.03
C GLU A 6 8.45 17.98 1.53
N LYS A 7 8.24 17.77 0.22
CA LYS A 7 6.88 17.68 -0.35
C LYS A 7 6.10 16.53 0.29
N TYR A 8 6.70 15.35 0.42
CA TYR A 8 6.02 14.18 1.00
C TYR A 8 5.79 14.32 2.51
N LEU A 9 6.68 15.01 3.25
CA LEU A 9 6.41 15.38 4.64
C LEU A 9 5.17 16.29 4.76
N ALA A 10 5.02 17.25 3.87
CA ALA A 10 3.84 18.12 3.85
C ALA A 10 2.56 17.34 3.55
N VAL A 11 2.62 16.40 2.60
CA VAL A 11 1.51 15.50 2.28
C VAL A 11 1.13 14.67 3.51
N GLN A 12 2.10 14.03 4.17
CA GLN A 12 1.86 13.19 5.35
C GLN A 12 1.13 13.95 6.47
N LYS A 13 1.52 15.20 6.71
CA LYS A 13 0.88 16.06 7.74
C LYS A 13 -0.55 16.45 7.40
N ALA A 14 -0.87 16.53 6.12
CA ALA A 14 -2.19 16.95 5.62
C ALA A 14 -3.16 15.79 5.45
N GLN A 15 -2.67 14.56 5.32
CA GLN A 15 -3.49 13.39 5.04
C GLN A 15 -3.88 12.63 6.30
N PRO A 16 -5.11 12.05 6.35
CA PRO A 16 -5.50 11.11 7.39
C PRO A 16 -4.52 9.94 7.50
N TYR A 17 -4.35 9.41 8.70
CA TYR A 17 -3.47 8.28 9.02
C TYR A 17 -1.99 8.52 8.69
N GLY A 18 -1.58 9.76 8.38
CA GLY A 18 -0.21 10.08 8.02
C GLY A 18 0.26 9.39 6.73
N VAL A 19 -0.64 9.17 5.78
CA VAL A 19 -0.28 8.58 4.49
C VAL A 19 0.47 9.59 3.62
N VAL A 20 1.56 9.14 3.00
CA VAL A 20 2.42 9.97 2.14
C VAL A 20 1.97 9.98 0.67
N TYR A 21 0.68 9.83 0.47
CA TYR A 21 0.05 9.80 -0.85
C TYR A 21 -1.20 10.66 -0.86
N ALA A 22 -1.27 11.63 -1.76
CA ALA A 22 -2.40 12.53 -1.95
C ALA A 22 -2.71 12.65 -3.45
N PRO A 23 -3.57 11.78 -3.98
CA PRO A 23 -3.95 11.85 -5.39
C PRO A 23 -4.83 13.07 -5.67
N VAL A 24 -4.82 13.53 -6.92
CA VAL A 24 -5.66 14.64 -7.37
C VAL A 24 -7.14 14.29 -7.17
N ASP A 25 -7.92 15.24 -6.67
CA ASP A 25 -9.36 15.09 -6.41
C ASP A 25 -9.72 13.90 -5.50
N ASN A 26 -8.78 13.47 -4.64
CA ASN A 26 -8.92 12.30 -3.77
C ASN A 26 -9.26 11.01 -4.55
N LYS A 27 -8.88 10.94 -5.81
CA LYS A 27 -9.03 9.74 -6.66
C LYS A 27 -7.83 8.82 -6.47
N TRP A 28 -8.00 7.84 -5.63
CA TRP A 28 -6.99 6.81 -5.39
C TRP A 28 -6.83 5.93 -6.61
N ASP A 29 -5.60 5.76 -7.05
CA ASP A 29 -5.27 5.06 -8.29
C ASP A 29 -5.03 3.57 -8.06
N TRP A 30 -5.20 2.80 -9.11
CA TRP A 30 -4.79 1.40 -9.15
C TRP A 30 -3.30 1.26 -8.81
N GLY A 31 -2.98 0.45 -7.80
CA GLY A 31 -1.62 0.30 -7.27
C GLY A 31 -1.20 1.41 -6.29
N SER A 32 -2.14 2.04 -5.61
CA SER A 32 -1.90 3.15 -4.68
C SER A 32 -0.89 2.81 -3.57
N ASN A 33 -0.86 1.57 -3.08
CA ASN A 33 0.15 1.12 -2.10
C ASN A 33 1.57 1.20 -2.66
N SER A 34 1.76 0.89 -3.93
CA SER A 34 3.05 1.05 -4.59
C SER A 34 3.45 2.52 -4.72
N ALA A 35 2.52 3.40 -5.09
CA ALA A 35 2.78 4.84 -5.16
C ALA A 35 3.21 5.39 -3.80
N LEU A 36 2.50 5.00 -2.73
CA LEU A 36 2.86 5.32 -1.35
C LEU A 36 4.27 4.84 -1.01
N LEU A 37 4.57 3.57 -1.25
CA LEU A 37 5.89 2.98 -0.93
C LEU A 37 7.04 3.64 -1.70
N ASN A 38 6.83 3.99 -2.98
CA ASN A 38 7.81 4.75 -3.74
C ASN A 38 8.06 6.15 -3.15
N ASN A 39 7.03 6.80 -2.59
CA ASN A 39 7.19 8.06 -1.87
C ASN A 39 7.99 7.88 -0.57
N LEU A 40 7.83 6.72 0.12
CA LEU A 40 8.66 6.37 1.28
C LEU A 40 10.13 6.17 0.90
N VAL A 41 10.43 5.58 -0.27
CA VAL A 41 11.81 5.49 -0.78
C VAL A 41 12.45 6.87 -0.92
N VAL A 42 11.71 7.87 -1.41
CA VAL A 42 12.22 9.26 -1.51
C VAL A 42 12.48 9.87 -0.14
N LEU A 43 11.61 9.62 0.84
CA LEU A 43 11.80 10.07 2.24
C LEU A 43 13.04 9.40 2.87
N ALA A 44 13.18 8.09 2.71
CA ALA A 44 14.33 7.34 3.21
C ALA A 44 15.66 7.85 2.61
N ALA A 45 15.69 8.10 1.29
CA ALA A 45 16.85 8.73 0.65
C ALA A 45 17.10 10.14 1.21
N GLY A 46 16.06 10.91 1.51
CA GLY A 46 16.18 12.20 2.20
C GLY A 46 16.85 12.08 3.58
N TYR A 47 16.48 11.04 4.34
CA TYR A 47 17.13 10.71 5.63
C TYR A 47 18.61 10.34 5.44
N GLN A 48 18.90 9.42 4.53
CA GLN A 48 20.27 8.98 4.25
C GLN A 48 21.19 10.14 3.84
N LEU A 49 20.68 11.10 3.07
CA LEU A 49 21.45 12.26 2.61
C LEU A 49 21.65 13.35 3.69
N THR A 50 20.74 13.44 4.67
CA THR A 50 20.71 14.61 5.58
C THR A 50 20.83 14.27 7.05
N GLY A 51 20.61 13.01 7.45
CA GLY A 51 20.52 12.57 8.85
C GLY A 51 19.31 13.13 9.62
N ARG A 52 18.36 13.80 8.95
CA ARG A 52 17.24 14.44 9.64
C ARG A 52 16.17 13.42 10.01
N ALA A 53 16.02 13.15 11.31
CA ALA A 53 15.12 12.15 11.86
C ALA A 53 13.66 12.25 11.35
N ARG A 54 13.17 13.47 11.08
CA ARG A 54 11.80 13.67 10.55
C ARG A 54 11.49 12.89 9.27
N TYR A 55 12.50 12.63 8.42
CA TYR A 55 12.30 11.83 7.21
C TYR A 55 12.17 10.34 7.56
N ARG A 56 13.04 9.84 8.46
CA ARG A 56 12.94 8.47 8.98
C ARG A 56 11.58 8.24 9.65
N ASP A 57 11.18 9.14 10.54
CA ASP A 57 9.91 9.03 11.27
C ASP A 57 8.71 9.05 10.33
N ALA A 58 8.81 9.79 9.22
CA ALA A 58 7.80 9.77 8.16
C ALA A 58 7.76 8.43 7.39
N VAL A 59 8.92 7.80 7.17
CA VAL A 59 8.96 6.45 6.57
C VAL A 59 8.28 5.45 7.49
N LEU A 60 8.63 5.43 8.78
CA LEU A 60 8.01 4.54 9.76
C LEU A 60 6.49 4.72 9.80
N GLY A 61 6.01 5.97 9.87
CA GLY A 61 4.59 6.25 9.86
C GLY A 61 3.85 5.83 8.59
N GLY A 62 4.45 5.98 7.42
CA GLY A 62 3.88 5.50 6.16
C GLY A 62 3.94 3.98 6.03
N PHE A 63 4.96 3.34 6.60
CA PHE A 63 5.06 1.90 6.68
C PHE A 63 3.94 1.31 7.54
N ASP A 64 3.66 1.89 8.72
CA ASP A 64 2.54 1.52 9.57
C ASP A 64 1.19 1.56 8.83
N TYR A 65 1.01 2.54 7.91
CA TYR A 65 -0.19 2.61 7.08
C TYR A 65 -0.40 1.32 6.27
N VAL A 66 0.65 0.79 5.66
CA VAL A 66 0.59 -0.45 4.86
C VAL A 66 0.26 -1.65 5.73
N PHE A 67 0.70 -1.65 6.99
CA PHE A 67 0.51 -2.74 7.96
C PHE A 67 -0.72 -2.59 8.86
N GLY A 68 -1.65 -1.68 8.55
CA GLY A 68 -2.97 -1.65 9.18
C GLY A 68 -3.37 -0.32 9.84
N ARG A 69 -2.46 0.64 10.02
CA ARG A 69 -2.81 1.97 10.52
C ARG A 69 -3.45 2.83 9.42
N ASN A 70 -4.56 2.36 8.88
CA ASN A 70 -5.30 2.94 7.76
C ASN A 70 -6.81 2.94 8.02
N ALA A 71 -7.57 3.46 7.05
CA ALA A 71 -9.02 3.63 7.16
C ALA A 71 -9.79 2.30 7.35
N LEU A 72 -9.20 1.17 6.92
CA LEU A 72 -9.82 -0.15 6.97
C LEU A 72 -9.39 -0.96 8.20
N ASN A 73 -8.39 -0.47 8.98
CA ASN A 73 -7.76 -1.25 10.05
C ASN A 73 -7.32 -2.64 9.58
N GLN A 74 -6.77 -2.70 8.36
CA GLN A 74 -6.37 -3.94 7.69
C GLN A 74 -4.98 -3.79 7.10
N SER A 75 -4.11 -4.78 7.35
CA SER A 75 -2.82 -4.87 6.66
C SER A 75 -3.02 -5.22 5.19
N TYR A 76 -2.33 -4.53 4.31
CA TYR A 76 -2.25 -4.85 2.88
C TYR A 76 -1.18 -5.90 2.57
N VAL A 77 -0.50 -6.43 3.59
CA VAL A 77 0.57 -7.41 3.45
C VAL A 77 0.12 -8.76 3.99
N THR A 78 0.15 -9.78 3.15
CA THR A 78 -0.28 -11.14 3.49
C THR A 78 0.50 -11.69 4.71
N GLY A 79 -0.23 -12.22 5.67
CA GLY A 79 0.34 -12.89 6.85
C GLY A 79 0.85 -11.94 7.93
N TYR A 80 0.66 -10.63 7.81
CA TYR A 80 1.03 -9.64 8.82
C TYR A 80 -0.19 -8.88 9.33
N GLY A 81 -0.30 -8.73 10.65
CA GLY A 81 -1.46 -8.12 11.31
C GLY A 81 -2.59 -9.12 11.57
N GLU A 82 -3.53 -8.77 12.47
CA GLU A 82 -4.69 -9.61 12.82
C GLU A 82 -5.65 -9.75 11.64
N VAL A 83 -5.91 -8.67 10.92
CA VAL A 83 -6.65 -8.63 9.67
C VAL A 83 -5.69 -8.26 8.56
N ASN A 84 -5.55 -9.11 7.56
CA ASN A 84 -4.62 -8.87 6.46
C ASN A 84 -5.19 -9.34 5.11
N SER A 85 -4.67 -8.74 4.04
CA SER A 85 -4.97 -9.16 2.67
C SER A 85 -4.33 -10.52 2.40
N HIS A 86 -5.11 -11.47 1.91
CA HIS A 86 -4.65 -12.85 1.64
C HIS A 86 -5.29 -13.47 0.40
N ASN A 87 -6.19 -12.75 -0.26
CA ASN A 87 -6.87 -13.18 -1.49
C ASN A 87 -6.47 -12.30 -2.69
N GLN A 88 -5.15 -11.95 -2.80
CA GLN A 88 -4.71 -11.09 -3.90
C GLN A 88 -4.97 -11.74 -5.25
N HIS A 89 -5.37 -10.92 -6.22
CA HIS A 89 -5.56 -11.32 -7.59
C HIS A 89 -4.25 -11.77 -8.23
N SER A 90 -4.14 -13.06 -8.51
CA SER A 90 -3.01 -13.69 -9.17
C SER A 90 -3.48 -14.95 -9.89
N ARG A 91 -2.87 -15.26 -11.04
CA ARG A 91 -3.13 -16.53 -11.74
C ARG A 91 -2.36 -17.71 -11.14
N TRP A 92 -1.27 -17.44 -10.43
CA TRP A 92 -0.42 -18.47 -9.81
C TRP A 92 -0.85 -18.81 -8.39
N TYR A 93 -1.34 -17.81 -7.65
CA TYR A 93 -1.75 -17.92 -6.25
C TYR A 93 -3.25 -17.75 -6.14
N ALA A 94 -4.01 -18.63 -6.81
CA ALA A 94 -5.45 -18.49 -6.97
C ALA A 94 -6.26 -19.52 -6.15
N HIS A 95 -5.78 -19.85 -4.95
CA HIS A 95 -6.39 -20.83 -4.07
C HIS A 95 -7.89 -20.57 -3.79
N GLU A 96 -8.27 -19.31 -3.68
CA GLU A 96 -9.67 -18.92 -3.46
C GLU A 96 -10.61 -19.41 -4.58
N LEU A 97 -10.11 -19.48 -5.82
CA LEU A 97 -10.87 -19.96 -6.98
C LEU A 97 -10.66 -21.44 -7.27
N ASP A 98 -9.46 -21.95 -7.00
CA ASP A 98 -9.06 -23.33 -7.23
C ASP A 98 -8.18 -23.83 -6.07
N PRO A 99 -8.73 -24.67 -5.18
CA PRO A 99 -8.01 -25.19 -4.01
C PRO A 99 -6.76 -26.03 -4.33
N THR A 100 -6.53 -26.39 -5.59
CA THR A 100 -5.29 -27.07 -6.01
C THR A 100 -4.12 -26.11 -6.21
N LEU A 101 -4.39 -24.81 -6.30
CA LEU A 101 -3.37 -23.76 -6.43
C LEU A 101 -2.95 -23.23 -5.05
N PRO A 102 -1.73 -22.69 -4.93
CA PRO A 102 -1.27 -22.13 -3.66
C PRO A 102 -1.94 -20.80 -3.33
N ASN A 103 -1.94 -20.47 -2.04
CA ASN A 103 -2.27 -19.13 -1.55
C ASN A 103 -1.17 -18.12 -1.90
N PRO A 104 -1.49 -16.81 -1.94
CA PRO A 104 -0.49 -15.75 -2.01
C PRO A 104 0.58 -15.92 -0.92
N PRO A 105 1.87 -15.78 -1.24
CA PRO A 105 2.93 -15.93 -0.26
C PRO A 105 2.86 -14.88 0.86
N VAL A 106 3.22 -15.28 2.07
CA VAL A 106 3.40 -14.35 3.20
C VAL A 106 4.40 -13.26 2.81
N GLY A 107 4.07 -12.01 3.15
CA GLY A 107 4.89 -10.84 2.82
C GLY A 107 4.56 -10.19 1.48
N THR A 108 3.58 -10.70 0.73
CA THR A 108 3.15 -10.06 -0.53
C THR A 108 2.17 -8.92 -0.32
N LEU A 109 2.31 -7.86 -1.12
CA LEU A 109 1.54 -6.63 -1.07
C LEU A 109 0.35 -6.67 -2.01
N ALA A 110 -0.83 -6.31 -1.51
CA ALA A 110 -2.01 -6.00 -2.30
C ALA A 110 -1.93 -4.62 -2.96
N GLY A 111 -2.62 -4.42 -4.08
CA GLY A 111 -2.65 -3.18 -4.84
C GLY A 111 -3.02 -1.93 -4.05
N GLY A 112 -4.03 -2.06 -3.18
CA GLY A 112 -4.50 -0.96 -2.33
C GLY A 112 -5.75 -0.25 -2.86
N ALA A 113 -6.18 0.78 -2.15
CA ALA A 113 -7.39 1.52 -2.48
C ALA A 113 -7.36 2.07 -3.92
N ASN A 114 -8.48 1.92 -4.63
CA ASN A 114 -8.68 2.42 -5.99
C ASN A 114 -10.10 2.98 -6.14
N SER A 115 -10.23 4.31 -6.11
CA SER A 115 -11.55 4.97 -6.19
C SER A 115 -12.20 4.91 -7.57
N SER A 116 -11.45 4.50 -8.60
CA SER A 116 -11.99 4.35 -9.96
C SER A 116 -12.66 3.00 -10.18
N ILE A 117 -12.50 2.05 -9.22
CA ILE A 117 -13.17 0.72 -9.20
C ILE A 117 -13.30 0.10 -10.59
N GLN A 118 -12.15 -0.12 -11.30
CA GLN A 118 -12.12 -0.42 -12.73
C GLN A 118 -12.42 -1.88 -13.08
N ASP A 119 -12.68 -2.75 -12.10
CA ASP A 119 -13.11 -4.13 -12.37
C ASP A 119 -14.58 -4.35 -12.03
N PRO A 120 -15.26 -5.34 -12.67
CA PRO A 120 -16.67 -5.61 -12.46
C PRO A 120 -17.00 -6.01 -11.01
N TYR A 121 -16.09 -6.70 -10.32
CA TYR A 121 -16.32 -7.13 -8.94
C TYR A 121 -16.28 -5.93 -7.99
N ALA A 122 -15.25 -5.09 -8.07
CA ALA A 122 -15.17 -3.85 -7.33
C ALA A 122 -16.38 -2.95 -7.59
N GLN A 123 -16.84 -2.82 -8.84
CA GLN A 123 -18.03 -2.06 -9.18
C GLN A 123 -19.28 -2.61 -8.48
N SER A 124 -19.41 -3.92 -8.36
CA SER A 124 -20.57 -4.55 -7.69
C SER A 124 -20.57 -4.38 -6.18
N LYS A 125 -19.40 -4.21 -5.55
CA LYS A 125 -19.24 -4.22 -4.08
C LYS A 125 -18.89 -2.85 -3.50
N LEU A 126 -18.19 -2.00 -4.25
CA LEU A 126 -17.60 -0.75 -3.76
C LEU A 126 -18.26 0.50 -4.35
N THR A 127 -19.39 0.37 -5.06
CA THR A 127 -20.10 1.55 -5.59
C THR A 127 -20.39 2.55 -4.48
N GLY A 128 -19.94 3.80 -4.68
CA GLY A 128 -20.10 4.88 -3.70
C GLY A 128 -19.01 4.93 -2.64
N CYS A 129 -18.01 4.07 -2.66
CA CYS A 129 -16.84 4.18 -1.80
C CYS A 129 -16.07 5.48 -2.07
N VAL A 130 -15.33 5.95 -1.08
CA VAL A 130 -14.53 7.19 -1.18
C VAL A 130 -13.10 6.97 -0.71
N GLY A 131 -12.14 7.44 -1.52
CA GLY A 131 -10.73 7.49 -1.15
C GLY A 131 -10.18 6.14 -0.66
N GLN A 132 -9.67 6.14 0.56
CA GLN A 132 -9.02 4.98 1.18
C GLN A 132 -9.95 3.79 1.45
N PHE A 133 -11.28 3.97 1.42
CA PHE A 133 -12.25 2.89 1.62
C PHE A 133 -12.51 2.05 0.38
N CYS A 134 -11.97 2.43 -0.78
CA CYS A 134 -12.19 1.72 -2.05
C CYS A 134 -11.24 0.53 -2.23
N TYR A 135 -11.30 -0.43 -1.34
CA TYR A 135 -10.51 -1.65 -1.36
C TYR A 135 -11.35 -2.85 -0.90
N ILE A 136 -11.13 -4.00 -1.50
CA ILE A 136 -11.68 -5.28 -1.06
C ILE A 136 -10.67 -6.39 -1.27
N ASP A 137 -10.48 -7.26 -0.25
CA ASP A 137 -9.62 -8.44 -0.33
C ASP A 137 -10.40 -9.62 -0.94
N ASP A 138 -10.46 -9.64 -2.26
CA ASP A 138 -11.08 -10.70 -3.04
C ASP A 138 -10.32 -10.87 -4.35
N ILE A 139 -10.07 -12.12 -4.75
CA ILE A 139 -9.28 -12.43 -5.95
C ILE A 139 -9.94 -11.91 -7.24
N GLN A 140 -11.26 -11.69 -7.24
CA GLN A 140 -11.97 -11.17 -8.40
C GLN A 140 -11.80 -9.66 -8.59
N SER A 141 -11.34 -8.95 -7.53
CA SER A 141 -11.10 -7.50 -7.59
C SER A 141 -9.66 -7.18 -7.97
N TRP A 142 -9.32 -7.34 -9.24
CA TRP A 142 -7.96 -7.05 -9.69
C TRP A 142 -7.58 -5.57 -9.60
N SER A 143 -8.53 -4.65 -9.73
CA SER A 143 -8.21 -3.21 -9.69
C SER A 143 -7.89 -2.68 -8.29
N THR A 144 -8.21 -3.43 -7.24
CA THR A 144 -7.88 -3.08 -5.85
C THR A 144 -6.89 -4.05 -5.21
N ASN A 145 -6.93 -5.34 -5.61
CA ASN A 145 -6.24 -6.42 -4.91
C ASN A 145 -5.20 -7.16 -5.75
N GLU A 146 -4.74 -6.60 -6.87
CA GLU A 146 -3.74 -7.26 -7.73
C GLU A 146 -2.40 -7.45 -7.02
N LEU A 147 -1.77 -8.61 -7.28
CA LEU A 147 -0.42 -8.93 -6.85
C LEU A 147 0.57 -8.74 -8.02
N THR A 148 1.51 -7.81 -7.89
CA THR A 148 2.51 -7.54 -8.92
C THR A 148 3.93 -7.43 -8.39
N ILE A 149 4.92 -7.77 -9.21
CA ILE A 149 6.34 -7.72 -8.85
C ILE A 149 6.79 -6.28 -8.58
N ASN A 150 6.41 -5.34 -9.46
CA ASN A 150 6.82 -3.94 -9.37
C ASN A 150 6.24 -3.20 -8.17
N TRP A 151 5.13 -3.67 -7.59
CA TRP A 151 4.58 -3.11 -6.35
C TRP A 151 5.25 -3.70 -5.10
N ASN A 152 5.65 -4.95 -5.18
CA ASN A 152 6.36 -5.63 -4.10
C ASN A 152 7.83 -5.19 -3.98
N ALA A 153 8.45 -4.74 -5.07
CA ALA A 153 9.82 -4.25 -5.04
C ALA A 153 10.04 -3.07 -4.07
N PRO A 154 9.26 -1.97 -4.08
CA PRO A 154 9.40 -0.91 -3.09
C PRO A 154 9.03 -1.37 -1.67
N LEU A 155 8.10 -2.32 -1.48
CA LEU A 155 7.84 -2.90 -0.16
C LEU A 155 9.10 -3.57 0.38
N ALA A 156 9.74 -4.43 -0.39
CA ALA A 156 10.97 -5.12 0.02
C ALA A 156 12.08 -4.13 0.39
N TRP A 157 12.27 -3.08 -0.43
CA TRP A 157 13.27 -2.05 -0.18
C TRP A 157 12.98 -1.25 1.12
N VAL A 158 11.74 -0.80 1.30
CA VAL A 158 11.34 -0.03 2.50
C VAL A 158 11.41 -0.91 3.75
N SER A 159 11.02 -2.19 3.66
CA SER A 159 11.14 -3.15 4.77
C SER A 159 12.58 -3.31 5.22
N ALA A 160 13.52 -3.44 4.28
CA ALA A 160 14.95 -3.50 4.60
C ALA A 160 15.43 -2.19 5.28
N PHE A 161 15.03 -1.03 4.74
CA PHE A 161 15.35 0.26 5.37
C PHE A 161 14.82 0.33 6.80
N VAL A 162 13.56 -0.06 7.04
CA VAL A 162 12.95 -0.02 8.39
C VAL A 162 13.67 -0.95 9.35
N ALA A 163 14.04 -2.16 8.90
CA ALA A 163 14.80 -3.12 9.71
C ALA A 163 16.16 -2.56 10.16
N ASP A 164 16.81 -1.74 9.35
CA ASP A 164 18.09 -1.10 9.69
C ASP A 164 17.94 0.06 10.69
N GLN A 165 16.72 0.49 11.04
CA GLN A 165 16.44 1.59 11.96
C GLN A 165 16.08 1.12 13.38
N GLY A 166 15.89 -0.19 13.59
CA GLY A 166 15.49 -0.82 14.85
C GLY A 166 16.60 -1.07 15.85
#